data_8761c685c436646cc6081b47c960c816
#
_entry.id   8761c685c436646cc6081b47c960c816
#
_cell.length_a   1.000
_cell.length_b   1.000
_cell.length_c   1.000
_cell.angle_alpha   90.00
_cell.angle_beta   90.00
_cell.angle_gamma   90.00
#
_symmetry.space_group_name_H-M   'P 1'
#
loop_
_entity.id
_entity.type
_entity.pdbx_description
1 polymer ?
#
loop_
_entity_poly.entity_id
_entity_poly.type
_entity_poly.pdbx_seq_one_letter_code
_entity_poly.pdbx_strand_id
1 'polypeptide(L)'
;MRTLRHFTLSLLLAITAPLLVSQQPSIIYSTSYNSHFPDGVTGGGEAWNGMGVAHDGTLYYVLSSGSPNIAGQMYSFNPKTQVITHLADLSDIVGEGNMKAVAQGKSHVNFVEANGKLYFSTHLGYYNQAGGLERAGAPPPGYLPYLGGHFVSYDLTTGKFENLAKAPGGEGIITFNMDVQRGRLYGITWPTGHFLRYDLKTKKLKDFGTLFLGGESGVIGSTYRGICRRIIVDPRDGSAYFTTGEGTIHRYHYDTEVIDDVPGITLKKDYFGTQDIAGHGMAYNWRAAFFNPTDNAIYAVNGRSGYLFRVDINTPSVQVLKRITSEPSTASGMFDRFEYGYMGFTLGPDGHTVYYLTGAPIPSRPNTAGTTNPNRRADGCHFVTYDLTTKKYVDHGQLVLEDGTPVAAPQSIAVGLDGTVYTISYVPRNGKRTIELISFHP
;
A
#
# COMPACT_ATOMS: atom_id res chain seq x y z
N MET A 1 -72.48 9.18 41.15
CA MET A 1 -71.18 9.68 40.72
C MET A 1 -70.30 8.47 40.39
N ARG A 2 -70.10 8.19 39.08
CA ARG A 2 -69.25 7.08 38.63
C ARG A 2 -67.99 7.70 38.02
N THR A 3 -66.85 7.44 38.62
CA THR A 3 -65.52 7.88 38.18
C THR A 3 -65.02 6.95 37.06
N LEU A 4 -64.82 7.51 35.86
CA LEU A 4 -64.15 6.85 34.72
C LEU A 4 -62.63 6.91 34.97
N ARG A 5 -61.99 5.76 35.00
CA ARG A 5 -60.51 5.65 34.95
C ARG A 5 -60.07 5.48 33.48
N HIS A 6 -59.32 6.43 33.01
CA HIS A 6 -58.67 6.36 31.69
C HIS A 6 -57.39 5.47 31.81
N PHE A 7 -57.31 4.39 31.06
CA PHE A 7 -56.09 3.62 30.84
C PHE A 7 -55.41 4.17 29.60
N THR A 8 -54.22 4.75 29.77
CA THR A 8 -53.35 5.12 28.64
C THR A 8 -52.48 3.91 28.31
N LEU A 9 -52.67 3.38 27.13
CA LEU A 9 -51.86 2.28 26.56
C LEU A 9 -50.66 2.91 25.85
N SER A 10 -49.46 2.81 26.45
CA SER A 10 -48.22 3.23 25.82
C SER A 10 -47.72 2.14 24.88
N LEU A 11 -47.78 2.40 23.58
CA LEU A 11 -47.26 1.52 22.53
C LEU A 11 -45.75 1.77 22.44
N LEU A 12 -44.93 0.82 22.96
CA LEU A 12 -43.49 0.80 22.71
C LEU A 12 -43.25 0.30 21.28
N LEU A 13 -42.92 1.21 20.36
CA LEU A 13 -42.33 0.84 19.06
C LEU A 13 -40.90 0.39 19.27
N ALA A 14 -40.65 -0.89 19.22
CA ALA A 14 -39.30 -1.45 19.11
C ALA A 14 -38.78 -1.20 17.69
N ILE A 15 -37.93 -0.21 17.55
CA ILE A 15 -37.18 0.02 16.31
C ILE A 15 -36.09 -1.07 16.26
N THR A 16 -36.34 -2.13 15.53
CA THR A 16 -35.29 -3.11 15.16
C THR A 16 -34.43 -2.45 14.10
N ALA A 17 -33.25 -1.97 14.50
CA ALA A 17 -32.22 -1.59 13.54
C ALA A 17 -31.89 -2.85 12.69
N PRO A 18 -31.84 -2.75 11.36
CA PRO A 18 -31.37 -3.87 10.54
C PRO A 18 -29.93 -4.18 10.94
N LEU A 19 -29.69 -5.40 11.41
CA LEU A 19 -28.34 -5.96 11.49
C LEU A 19 -27.78 -5.92 10.07
N LEU A 20 -26.83 -5.04 9.82
CA LEU A 20 -25.99 -5.08 8.63
C LEU A 20 -25.24 -6.42 8.71
N VAL A 21 -25.74 -7.42 7.99
CA VAL A 21 -25.00 -8.66 7.77
C VAL A 21 -23.79 -8.27 6.93
N SER A 22 -22.62 -8.22 7.55
CA SER A 22 -21.38 -8.04 6.80
C SER A 22 -21.29 -9.22 5.82
N GLN A 23 -21.21 -8.90 4.53
CA GLN A 23 -21.07 -9.90 3.50
C GLN A 23 -19.72 -10.58 3.71
N GLN A 24 -19.72 -11.89 3.90
CA GLN A 24 -18.50 -12.67 4.15
C GLN A 24 -17.63 -12.63 2.89
N PRO A 25 -16.33 -12.33 3.00
CA PRO A 25 -15.43 -12.33 1.85
C PRO A 25 -15.26 -13.76 1.31
N SER A 26 -15.32 -13.89 -0.01
CA SER A 26 -15.04 -15.16 -0.68
C SER A 26 -13.56 -15.27 -1.01
N ILE A 27 -12.96 -16.43 -0.72
CA ILE A 27 -11.63 -16.76 -1.25
C ILE A 27 -11.78 -16.99 -2.74
N ILE A 28 -11.10 -16.14 -3.54
CA ILE A 28 -11.09 -16.32 -4.98
C ILE A 28 -10.01 -17.34 -5.36
N TYR A 29 -8.88 -17.33 -4.62
CA TYR A 29 -7.76 -18.21 -4.96
C TYR A 29 -6.76 -18.37 -3.82
N SER A 30 -6.34 -19.60 -3.56
CA SER A 30 -5.18 -19.88 -2.72
C SER A 30 -4.13 -20.64 -3.50
N THR A 31 -2.89 -20.15 -3.53
CA THR A 31 -1.66 -20.89 -3.85
C THR A 31 -1.45 -21.40 -5.28
N SER A 32 -2.11 -20.88 -6.33
CA SER A 32 -1.82 -21.31 -7.71
C SER A 32 -0.41 -21.01 -8.20
N TYR A 33 0.29 -20.11 -7.52
CA TYR A 33 1.67 -19.73 -7.81
C TYR A 33 2.73 -20.71 -7.29
N ASN A 34 2.34 -21.76 -6.58
CA ASN A 34 3.29 -22.80 -6.13
C ASN A 34 4.03 -23.45 -7.30
N SER A 35 3.44 -23.46 -8.50
CA SER A 35 4.13 -23.93 -9.69
C SER A 35 5.29 -23.03 -10.16
N HIS A 36 5.29 -21.75 -9.77
CA HIS A 36 6.31 -20.77 -10.15
C HIS A 36 7.27 -20.42 -9.01
N PHE A 37 6.90 -20.78 -7.78
CA PHE A 37 7.76 -20.67 -6.62
C PHE A 37 8.07 -22.06 -6.08
N PRO A 38 9.31 -22.55 -6.20
CA PRO A 38 9.72 -23.78 -5.58
C PRO A 38 9.45 -23.80 -4.07
N ASP A 39 9.21 -24.97 -3.50
CA ASP A 39 9.02 -25.14 -2.08
C ASP A 39 10.15 -24.49 -1.28
N GLY A 40 9.81 -23.76 -0.24
CA GLY A 40 10.78 -23.14 0.66
C GLY A 40 11.31 -21.77 0.21
N VAL A 41 10.76 -21.13 -0.84
CA VAL A 41 11.12 -19.76 -1.18
C VAL A 41 10.71 -18.82 -0.04
N THR A 42 11.69 -18.25 0.63
CA THR A 42 11.48 -17.31 1.73
C THR A 42 10.82 -16.02 1.22
N GLY A 43 9.73 -15.59 1.86
CA GLY A 43 9.02 -14.37 1.50
C GLY A 43 8.29 -14.43 0.15
N GLY A 44 8.08 -15.63 -0.40
CA GLY A 44 7.31 -15.82 -1.63
C GLY A 44 5.83 -15.61 -1.41
N GLY A 45 5.17 -14.95 -2.40
CA GLY A 45 3.73 -14.78 -2.46
C GLY A 45 3.17 -13.50 -1.84
N GLU A 46 3.93 -12.67 -1.18
CA GLU A 46 3.48 -11.37 -0.65
C GLU A 46 3.25 -10.36 -1.80
N ALA A 47 2.22 -9.51 -1.68
CA ALA A 47 1.88 -8.55 -2.74
C ALA A 47 2.00 -7.09 -2.25
N TRP A 48 3.11 -6.67 -1.83
CA TRP A 48 3.43 -5.35 -1.25
C TRP A 48 2.93 -4.14 -2.09
N ASN A 49 1.61 -3.89 -2.12
CA ASN A 49 0.90 -2.93 -2.99
C ASN A 49 0.95 -3.20 -4.50
N GLY A 50 1.66 -4.21 -4.97
CA GLY A 50 1.79 -4.54 -6.39
C GLY A 50 0.48 -5.06 -7.00
N MET A 51 -0.54 -4.19 -7.13
CA MET A 51 -1.88 -4.55 -7.55
C MET A 51 -2.60 -3.38 -8.24
N GLY A 52 -3.48 -3.68 -9.18
CA GLY A 52 -4.39 -2.72 -9.80
C GLY A 52 -5.46 -3.40 -10.64
N VAL A 53 -6.63 -2.77 -10.77
CA VAL A 53 -7.71 -3.20 -11.68
C VAL A 53 -7.65 -2.36 -12.95
N ALA A 54 -7.69 -3.01 -14.11
CA ALA A 54 -7.75 -2.34 -15.39
C ALA A 54 -9.20 -1.96 -15.77
N HIS A 55 -9.34 -1.11 -16.79
CA HIS A 55 -10.64 -0.62 -17.28
C HIS A 55 -11.60 -1.72 -17.73
N ASP A 56 -11.12 -2.91 -18.08
CA ASP A 56 -11.93 -4.07 -18.45
C ASP A 56 -12.40 -4.90 -17.24
N GLY A 57 -12.01 -4.51 -16.03
CA GLY A 57 -12.29 -5.18 -14.76
C GLY A 57 -11.29 -6.28 -14.41
N THR A 58 -10.28 -6.55 -15.24
CA THR A 58 -9.24 -7.53 -14.94
C THR A 58 -8.33 -7.01 -13.84
N LEU A 59 -8.12 -7.82 -12.80
CA LEU A 59 -7.17 -7.54 -11.74
C LEU A 59 -5.76 -8.01 -12.16
N TYR A 60 -4.78 -7.15 -11.98
CA TYR A 60 -3.35 -7.47 -12.18
C TYR A 60 -2.60 -7.33 -10.86
N TYR A 61 -1.69 -8.25 -10.57
CA TYR A 61 -0.91 -8.22 -9.34
C TYR A 61 0.44 -8.92 -9.48
N VAL A 62 1.37 -8.55 -8.61
CA VAL A 62 2.68 -9.18 -8.48
C VAL A 62 2.81 -9.84 -7.13
N LEU A 63 3.17 -11.11 -7.12
CA LEU A 63 3.59 -11.85 -5.96
C LEU A 63 5.11 -11.76 -5.82
N SER A 64 5.57 -11.41 -4.62
CA SER A 64 6.98 -11.17 -4.32
C SER A 64 7.75 -12.46 -4.16
N SER A 65 9.06 -12.37 -4.30
CA SER A 65 10.04 -13.39 -3.90
C SER A 65 11.12 -12.76 -3.04
N GLY A 66 11.46 -13.40 -1.95
CA GLY A 66 12.63 -13.08 -1.12
C GLY A 66 13.87 -13.89 -1.49
N SER A 67 13.87 -14.59 -2.62
CA SER A 67 15.01 -15.36 -3.11
C SER A 67 15.97 -14.51 -3.93
N PRO A 68 17.29 -14.76 -3.88
CA PRO A 68 18.23 -14.04 -4.74
C PRO A 68 18.15 -14.42 -6.21
N ASN A 69 17.61 -15.60 -6.55
CA ASN A 69 17.62 -16.18 -7.89
C ASN A 69 16.22 -16.51 -8.44
N ILE A 70 15.17 -16.17 -7.71
CA ILE A 70 13.77 -16.32 -8.14
C ILE A 70 13.13 -14.95 -8.05
N ALA A 71 12.64 -14.45 -9.17
CA ALA A 71 12.01 -13.15 -9.21
C ALA A 71 10.56 -13.18 -8.70
N GLY A 72 9.99 -12.00 -8.48
CA GLY A 72 8.56 -11.83 -8.31
C GLY A 72 7.82 -12.23 -9.58
N GLN A 73 6.58 -12.68 -9.44
CA GLN A 73 5.76 -13.23 -10.52
C GLN A 73 4.51 -12.37 -10.73
N MET A 74 4.25 -11.98 -11.98
CA MET A 74 3.07 -11.20 -12.33
C MET A 74 1.93 -12.09 -12.81
N TYR A 75 0.73 -11.79 -12.33
CA TYR A 75 -0.50 -12.50 -12.68
C TYR A 75 -1.61 -11.53 -13.07
N SER A 76 -2.58 -12.04 -13.81
CA SER A 76 -3.90 -11.44 -13.97
C SER A 76 -4.98 -12.37 -13.41
N PHE A 77 -6.06 -11.78 -12.91
CA PHE A 77 -7.28 -12.47 -12.52
C PHE A 77 -8.47 -11.84 -13.23
N ASN A 78 -9.21 -12.67 -13.97
CA ASN A 78 -10.45 -12.24 -14.61
C ASN A 78 -11.63 -12.59 -13.70
N PRO A 79 -12.34 -11.60 -13.12
CA PRO A 79 -13.40 -11.87 -12.17
C PRO A 79 -14.64 -12.54 -12.80
N LYS A 80 -14.86 -12.37 -14.11
CA LYS A 80 -16.01 -12.97 -14.82
C LYS A 80 -15.84 -14.47 -15.02
N THR A 81 -14.61 -14.92 -15.31
CA THR A 81 -14.28 -16.33 -15.56
C THR A 81 -13.64 -17.00 -14.35
N GLN A 82 -13.26 -16.22 -13.33
CA GLN A 82 -12.50 -16.66 -12.17
C GLN A 82 -11.16 -17.34 -12.51
N VAL A 83 -10.58 -16.98 -13.64
CA VAL A 83 -9.31 -17.54 -14.12
C VAL A 83 -8.15 -16.64 -13.72
N ILE A 84 -7.15 -17.25 -13.09
CA ILE A 84 -5.83 -16.64 -12.88
C ILE A 84 -4.89 -17.09 -14.01
N THR A 85 -4.19 -16.12 -14.59
CA THR A 85 -3.19 -16.36 -15.62
C THR A 85 -1.84 -15.84 -15.15
N HIS A 86 -0.81 -16.67 -15.18
CA HIS A 86 0.56 -16.23 -15.02
C HIS A 86 1.01 -15.47 -16.26
N LEU A 87 1.55 -14.27 -16.09
CA LEU A 87 1.93 -13.41 -17.19
C LEU A 87 3.44 -13.40 -17.43
N ALA A 88 4.24 -13.25 -16.37
CA ALA A 88 5.68 -13.15 -16.51
C ALA A 88 6.43 -13.22 -15.16
N ASP A 89 7.72 -13.53 -15.27
CA ASP A 89 8.76 -13.30 -14.27
C ASP A 89 9.30 -11.87 -14.40
N LEU A 90 9.48 -11.17 -13.26
CA LEU A 90 9.90 -9.77 -13.28
C LEU A 90 11.32 -9.56 -13.83
N SER A 91 12.23 -10.52 -13.63
CA SER A 91 13.58 -10.42 -14.19
C SER A 91 13.57 -10.62 -15.72
N ASP A 92 12.70 -11.49 -16.21
CA ASP A 92 12.55 -11.72 -17.66
C ASP A 92 12.03 -10.46 -18.37
N ILE A 93 11.00 -9.80 -17.81
CA ILE A 93 10.40 -8.63 -18.46
C ILE A 93 11.34 -7.42 -18.55
N VAL A 94 12.35 -7.36 -17.70
CA VAL A 94 13.36 -6.29 -17.76
C VAL A 94 14.64 -6.71 -18.49
N GLY A 95 14.72 -7.96 -18.99
CA GLY A 95 15.84 -8.48 -19.74
C GLY A 95 16.98 -9.03 -18.88
N GLU A 96 16.73 -9.30 -17.61
CA GLU A 96 17.73 -9.77 -16.63
C GLU A 96 17.63 -11.27 -16.32
N GLY A 97 16.63 -11.99 -16.86
CA GLY A 97 16.36 -13.40 -16.51
C GLY A 97 17.52 -14.37 -16.75
N ASN A 98 18.34 -14.12 -17.78
CA ASN A 98 19.54 -14.92 -18.06
C ASN A 98 20.83 -14.38 -17.41
N MET A 99 20.73 -13.25 -16.68
CA MET A 99 21.86 -12.66 -15.96
C MET A 99 21.93 -13.30 -14.57
N LYS A 100 23.03 -13.91 -14.21
CA LYS A 100 23.23 -14.35 -12.82
C LYS A 100 23.35 -13.13 -11.89
N ALA A 101 22.25 -12.42 -11.68
CA ALA A 101 22.13 -11.26 -10.81
C ALA A 101 21.05 -11.54 -9.74
N VAL A 102 21.11 -10.80 -8.64
CA VAL A 102 20.00 -10.82 -7.66
C VAL A 102 18.72 -10.36 -8.34
N ALA A 103 17.69 -11.18 -8.24
CA ALA A 103 16.46 -11.06 -9.03
C ALA A 103 15.62 -9.82 -8.69
N GLN A 104 14.79 -9.39 -9.64
CA GLN A 104 13.72 -8.41 -9.45
C GLN A 104 12.63 -9.03 -8.56
N GLY A 105 12.71 -8.84 -7.25
CA GLY A 105 11.95 -9.65 -6.29
C GLY A 105 10.51 -9.22 -6.08
N LYS A 106 10.13 -7.98 -6.42
CA LYS A 106 8.75 -7.50 -6.20
C LYS A 106 8.41 -6.23 -6.98
N SER A 107 7.12 -5.93 -7.06
CA SER A 107 6.59 -4.59 -7.28
C SER A 107 5.99 -4.07 -5.97
N HIS A 108 6.39 -2.88 -5.54
CA HIS A 108 5.96 -2.31 -4.25
C HIS A 108 4.98 -1.14 -4.44
N VAL A 109 4.29 -1.11 -5.58
CA VAL A 109 3.53 0.04 -6.04
C VAL A 109 2.19 -0.37 -6.64
N ASN A 110 1.19 0.49 -6.51
CA ASN A 110 -0.06 0.30 -7.25
C ASN A 110 0.20 0.52 -8.75
N PHE A 111 -0.48 -0.27 -9.58
CA PHE A 111 -0.41 -0.12 -11.02
C PHE A 111 -1.26 1.07 -11.48
N VAL A 112 -0.75 1.82 -12.44
CA VAL A 112 -1.46 2.95 -13.06
C VAL A 112 -1.76 2.61 -14.50
N GLU A 113 -3.04 2.67 -14.88
CA GLU A 113 -3.44 2.50 -16.25
C GLU A 113 -3.47 3.83 -17.00
N ALA A 114 -2.85 3.85 -18.19
CA ALA A 114 -2.93 4.96 -19.13
C ALA A 114 -2.75 4.47 -20.57
N ASN A 115 -3.55 4.98 -21.48
CA ASN A 115 -3.43 4.71 -22.91
C ASN A 115 -3.36 3.21 -23.27
N GLY A 116 -4.19 2.37 -22.61
CA GLY A 116 -4.25 0.93 -22.84
C GLY A 116 -3.04 0.15 -22.31
N LYS A 117 -2.25 0.75 -21.44
CA LYS A 117 -1.12 0.10 -20.79
C LYS A 117 -1.20 0.24 -19.26
N LEU A 118 -0.69 -0.75 -18.55
CA LEU A 118 -0.39 -0.65 -17.12
C LEU A 118 1.06 -0.20 -16.94
N TYR A 119 1.28 0.73 -16.03
CA TYR A 119 2.60 1.22 -15.64
C TYR A 119 2.87 0.88 -14.18
N PHE A 120 4.07 0.40 -13.90
CA PHE A 120 4.52 0.03 -12.57
C PHE A 120 6.05 0.07 -12.46
N SER A 121 6.58 -0.27 -11.31
CA SER A 121 8.03 -0.38 -11.11
C SER A 121 8.41 -1.69 -10.44
N THR A 122 9.66 -2.09 -10.60
CA THR A 122 10.24 -3.25 -9.95
C THR A 122 11.16 -2.84 -8.80
N HIS A 123 11.35 -3.77 -7.87
CA HIS A 123 12.11 -3.54 -6.66
C HIS A 123 12.78 -4.83 -6.17
N LEU A 124 13.82 -4.67 -5.34
CA LEU A 124 14.50 -5.76 -4.64
C LEU A 124 13.51 -6.52 -3.73
N GLY A 125 13.63 -7.84 -3.67
CA GLY A 125 12.91 -8.69 -2.72
C GLY A 125 13.82 -9.42 -1.73
N TYR A 126 15.09 -9.60 -2.10
CA TYR A 126 16.07 -10.32 -1.30
C TYR A 126 16.80 -9.39 -0.34
N TYR A 127 16.54 -9.56 0.96
CA TYR A 127 17.10 -8.74 2.03
C TYR A 127 17.86 -9.56 3.06
N ASN A 128 18.88 -8.92 3.64
CA ASN A 128 19.54 -9.36 4.87
C ASN A 128 19.16 -8.41 6.01
N GLN A 129 19.11 -8.93 7.22
CA GLN A 129 18.94 -8.13 8.43
C GLN A 129 20.32 -7.78 8.99
N ALA A 130 20.63 -6.50 9.15
CA ALA A 130 21.86 -6.02 9.74
C ALA A 130 21.58 -4.83 10.66
N GLY A 131 21.95 -4.94 11.94
CA GLY A 131 21.70 -3.90 12.94
C GLY A 131 20.22 -3.56 13.14
N GLY A 132 19.32 -4.54 12.95
CA GLY A 132 17.85 -4.33 13.05
C GLY A 132 17.21 -3.69 11.82
N LEU A 133 17.97 -3.46 10.77
CA LEU A 133 17.50 -2.86 9.51
C LEU A 133 17.58 -3.83 8.33
N GLU A 134 16.66 -3.69 7.40
CA GLU A 134 16.76 -4.34 6.10
C GLU A 134 17.92 -3.75 5.29
N ARG A 135 18.69 -4.62 4.67
CA ARG A 135 19.77 -4.28 3.74
C ARG A 135 19.61 -5.14 2.49
N ALA A 136 20.10 -4.66 1.36
CA ALA A 136 20.18 -5.52 0.18
C ALA A 136 20.94 -6.79 0.52
N GLY A 137 20.40 -7.94 0.15
CA GLY A 137 21.03 -9.23 0.38
C GLY A 137 22.35 -9.34 -0.38
N ALA A 138 23.38 -9.90 0.24
CA ALA A 138 24.63 -10.17 -0.45
C ALA A 138 24.40 -11.21 -1.57
N PRO A 139 24.90 -10.95 -2.79
CA PRO A 139 24.70 -11.87 -3.89
C PRO A 139 25.33 -13.24 -3.57
N PRO A 140 24.69 -14.35 -3.96
CA PRO A 140 25.32 -15.69 -3.85
C PRO A 140 26.60 -15.77 -4.68
N PRO A 141 27.50 -16.72 -4.39
CA PRO A 141 28.70 -16.91 -5.19
C PRO A 141 28.40 -17.06 -6.69
N GLY A 142 29.09 -16.27 -7.50
CA GLY A 142 28.90 -16.25 -8.97
C GLY A 142 27.69 -15.45 -9.46
N TYR A 143 26.98 -14.75 -8.57
CA TYR A 143 25.93 -13.81 -8.92
C TYR A 143 26.43 -12.37 -8.85
N LEU A 144 25.91 -11.54 -9.74
CA LEU A 144 26.01 -10.09 -9.65
C LEU A 144 25.07 -9.58 -8.51
N PRO A 145 25.38 -8.42 -7.90
CA PRO A 145 24.45 -7.76 -7.00
C PRO A 145 23.17 -7.37 -7.75
N TYR A 146 22.19 -6.89 -6.99
CA TYR A 146 20.97 -6.32 -7.58
C TYR A 146 21.31 -5.16 -8.52
N LEU A 147 20.77 -5.20 -9.74
CA LEU A 147 21.16 -4.28 -10.82
C LEU A 147 20.38 -2.95 -10.83
N GLY A 148 19.32 -2.86 -10.04
CA GLY A 148 18.42 -1.71 -9.96
C GLY A 148 17.01 -2.02 -10.40
N GLY A 149 16.04 -1.29 -9.86
CA GLY A 149 14.63 -1.38 -10.23
C GLY A 149 14.35 -0.68 -11.57
N HIS A 150 13.25 -1.03 -12.18
CA HIS A 150 12.87 -0.54 -13.50
C HIS A 150 11.49 0.11 -13.47
N PHE A 151 11.28 1.13 -14.30
CA PHE A 151 9.96 1.51 -14.78
C PHE A 151 9.56 0.56 -15.90
N VAL A 152 8.38 0.00 -15.83
CA VAL A 152 7.87 -1.01 -16.74
C VAL A 152 6.47 -0.63 -17.22
N SER A 153 6.14 -0.95 -18.47
CA SER A 153 4.77 -0.97 -18.95
C SER A 153 4.36 -2.33 -19.46
N TYR A 154 3.07 -2.63 -19.33
CA TYR A 154 2.42 -3.82 -19.91
C TYR A 154 1.26 -3.38 -20.78
N ASP A 155 1.28 -3.73 -22.04
CA ASP A 155 0.25 -3.40 -23.03
C ASP A 155 -0.93 -4.37 -22.92
N LEU A 156 -2.10 -3.85 -22.55
CA LEU A 156 -3.30 -4.65 -22.26
C LEU A 156 -3.87 -5.34 -23.51
N THR A 157 -3.59 -4.81 -24.70
CA THR A 157 -4.07 -5.37 -25.97
C THR A 157 -3.17 -6.46 -26.48
N THR A 158 -1.85 -6.21 -26.46
CA THR A 158 -0.87 -7.12 -27.07
C THR A 158 -0.22 -8.08 -26.10
N GLY A 159 -0.39 -7.87 -24.79
CA GLY A 159 0.26 -8.65 -23.72
C GLY A 159 1.78 -8.47 -23.67
N LYS A 160 2.32 -7.39 -24.25
CA LYS A 160 3.76 -7.15 -24.29
C LYS A 160 4.22 -6.25 -23.18
N PHE A 161 5.36 -6.62 -22.60
CA PHE A 161 6.08 -5.78 -21.64
C PHE A 161 7.11 -4.88 -22.35
N GLU A 162 7.32 -3.70 -21.81
CA GLU A 162 8.39 -2.78 -22.22
C GLU A 162 9.16 -2.32 -20.97
N ASN A 163 10.47 -2.57 -20.95
CA ASN A 163 11.38 -2.00 -19.98
C ASN A 163 11.69 -0.56 -20.39
N LEU A 164 11.17 0.41 -19.63
CA LEU A 164 11.23 1.82 -19.98
C LEU A 164 12.53 2.48 -19.55
N ALA A 165 12.95 2.26 -18.31
CA ALA A 165 14.17 2.82 -17.75
C ALA A 165 14.58 2.10 -16.46
N LYS A 166 15.88 2.04 -16.19
CA LYS A 166 16.46 1.47 -14.98
C LYS A 166 16.90 2.56 -14.01
N ALA A 167 16.63 2.39 -12.72
CA ALA A 167 17.13 3.24 -11.67
C ALA A 167 18.66 3.18 -11.59
N PRO A 168 19.32 4.32 -11.33
CA PRO A 168 20.78 4.36 -11.16
C PRO A 168 21.22 3.69 -9.85
N GLY A 169 22.52 3.41 -9.75
CA GLY A 169 23.17 2.99 -8.51
C GLY A 169 22.79 1.59 -7.99
N GLY A 170 22.06 0.77 -8.75
CA GLY A 170 21.59 -0.55 -8.27
C GLY A 170 20.48 -0.44 -7.23
N GLU A 171 19.77 0.66 -7.16
CA GLU A 171 18.67 0.88 -6.22
C GLU A 171 17.33 0.41 -6.78
N GLY A 172 16.48 -0.18 -5.94
CA GLY A 172 15.12 -0.55 -6.31
C GLY A 172 14.17 0.64 -6.31
N ILE A 173 13.15 0.67 -7.18
CA ILE A 173 12.13 1.71 -7.15
C ILE A 173 11.02 1.26 -6.19
N ILE A 174 10.99 1.85 -4.98
CA ILE A 174 10.08 1.43 -3.92
C ILE A 174 8.74 2.19 -3.94
N THR A 175 8.71 3.33 -4.59
CA THR A 175 7.52 4.17 -4.70
C THR A 175 7.39 4.66 -6.13
N PHE A 176 6.16 4.69 -6.62
CA PHE A 176 5.84 5.05 -8.00
C PHE A 176 4.48 5.74 -8.06
N ASN A 177 4.35 6.70 -8.97
CA ASN A 177 3.07 7.19 -9.48
C ASN A 177 3.30 7.82 -10.87
N MET A 178 2.22 8.19 -11.55
CA MET A 178 2.27 8.70 -12.92
C MET A 178 1.35 9.91 -13.08
N ASP A 179 1.85 10.94 -13.74
CA ASP A 179 1.02 11.95 -14.38
C ASP A 179 0.52 11.39 -15.72
N VAL A 180 -0.70 10.87 -15.69
CA VAL A 180 -1.32 10.21 -16.83
C VAL A 180 -1.52 11.18 -18.00
N GLN A 181 -1.89 12.43 -17.71
CA GLN A 181 -2.19 13.42 -18.74
C GLN A 181 -0.95 13.86 -19.51
N ARG A 182 0.21 13.98 -18.80
CA ARG A 182 1.45 14.48 -19.37
C ARG A 182 2.46 13.39 -19.69
N GLY A 183 2.16 12.13 -19.33
CA GLY A 183 3.02 10.98 -19.59
C GLY A 183 4.33 11.00 -18.83
N ARG A 184 4.31 11.43 -17.57
CA ARG A 184 5.49 11.41 -16.69
C ARG A 184 5.34 10.41 -15.56
N LEU A 185 6.32 9.52 -15.45
CA LEU A 185 6.44 8.56 -14.35
C LEU A 185 7.37 9.14 -13.29
N TYR A 186 6.95 9.04 -12.02
CA TYR A 186 7.72 9.46 -10.86
C TYR A 186 8.05 8.25 -10.01
N GLY A 187 9.27 8.20 -9.47
CA GLY A 187 9.71 7.13 -8.59
C GLY A 187 10.60 7.65 -7.46
N ILE A 188 10.57 6.94 -6.34
CA ILE A 188 11.57 7.12 -5.27
C ILE A 188 12.26 5.79 -5.09
N THR A 189 13.60 5.83 -5.02
CA THR A 189 14.41 4.63 -4.91
C THR A 189 14.60 4.20 -3.44
N TRP A 190 15.10 3.00 -3.25
CA TRP A 190 15.52 2.43 -1.99
C TRP A 190 16.93 1.81 -2.18
N PRO A 191 17.88 1.97 -1.27
CA PRO A 191 17.69 2.43 0.12
C PRO A 191 17.99 3.91 0.37
N THR A 192 18.48 4.70 -0.59
CA THR A 192 18.92 6.07 -0.31
C THR A 192 17.87 7.15 -0.63
N GLY A 193 16.89 6.84 -1.47
CA GLY A 193 15.74 7.71 -1.71
C GLY A 193 15.98 8.78 -2.79
N HIS A 194 16.54 8.40 -3.93
CA HIS A 194 16.58 9.28 -5.10
C HIS A 194 15.18 9.53 -5.65
N PHE A 195 14.86 10.78 -5.97
CA PHE A 195 13.64 11.10 -6.71
C PHE A 195 13.93 11.03 -8.21
N LEU A 196 13.18 10.19 -8.91
CA LEU A 196 13.31 9.94 -10.34
C LEU A 196 12.10 10.43 -11.11
N ARG A 197 12.33 10.96 -12.32
CA ARG A 197 11.30 11.26 -13.30
C ARG A 197 11.66 10.63 -14.65
N TYR A 198 10.76 9.81 -15.21
CA TYR A 198 10.83 9.33 -16.57
C TYR A 198 9.74 9.95 -17.44
N ASP A 199 10.11 10.48 -18.58
CA ASP A 199 9.20 11.14 -19.53
C ASP A 199 8.97 10.21 -20.71
N LEU A 200 7.72 9.77 -20.91
CA LEU A 200 7.33 8.83 -21.99
C LEU A 200 7.56 9.41 -23.38
N LYS A 201 7.40 10.73 -23.57
CA LYS A 201 7.53 11.37 -24.87
C LYS A 201 8.98 11.45 -25.31
N THR A 202 9.86 11.85 -24.41
CA THR A 202 11.30 12.00 -24.70
C THR A 202 12.12 10.74 -24.44
N LYS A 203 11.54 9.76 -23.74
CA LYS A 203 12.19 8.53 -23.27
C LYS A 203 13.42 8.80 -22.40
N LYS A 204 13.41 9.89 -21.63
CA LYS A 204 14.52 10.29 -20.78
C LYS A 204 14.19 10.13 -19.30
N LEU A 205 15.09 9.45 -18.60
CA LEU A 205 15.15 9.42 -17.15
C LEU A 205 15.97 10.60 -16.64
N LYS A 206 15.47 11.28 -15.60
CA LYS A 206 16.20 12.27 -14.82
C LYS A 206 16.21 11.87 -13.36
N ASP A 207 17.38 11.89 -12.75
CA ASP A 207 17.63 11.69 -11.34
C ASP A 207 17.84 13.04 -10.67
N PHE A 208 17.07 13.36 -9.64
CA PHE A 208 17.14 14.60 -8.87
C PHE A 208 17.98 14.47 -7.60
N GLY A 209 18.59 13.30 -7.39
CA GLY A 209 19.37 13.00 -6.18
C GLY A 209 18.51 12.56 -5.00
N THR A 210 19.18 12.32 -3.87
CA THR A 210 18.54 11.88 -2.62
C THR A 210 17.97 13.06 -1.84
N LEU A 211 16.76 12.86 -1.27
CA LEU A 211 16.06 13.84 -0.44
C LEU A 211 15.87 13.37 1.00
N PHE A 212 16.42 12.21 1.36
CA PHE A 212 16.14 11.51 2.62
C PHE A 212 17.38 11.31 3.50
N LEU A 213 18.32 12.27 3.49
CA LEU A 213 19.59 12.22 4.24
C LEU A 213 20.35 10.90 3.96
N GLY A 214 20.41 9.94 4.92
CA GLY A 214 21.00 8.61 4.71
C GLY A 214 20.00 7.57 4.21
N GLY A 215 18.75 7.95 4.03
CA GLY A 215 17.68 7.03 3.68
C GLY A 215 17.55 5.87 4.66
N GLU A 216 17.05 4.76 4.20
CA GLU A 216 16.95 3.52 5.00
C GLU A 216 18.30 2.76 5.09
N SER A 217 19.33 3.23 4.39
CA SER A 217 20.72 2.80 4.58
C SER A 217 21.46 3.59 5.67
N GLY A 218 20.86 4.64 6.19
CA GLY A 218 21.43 5.47 7.25
C GLY A 218 21.62 4.74 8.59
N VAL A 219 22.20 5.46 9.54
CA VAL A 219 22.47 4.97 10.90
C VAL A 219 21.28 5.30 11.80
N ILE A 220 20.72 4.30 12.49
CA ILE A 220 19.63 4.48 13.47
C ILE A 220 20.09 5.46 14.56
N GLY A 221 19.19 6.37 14.94
CA GLY A 221 19.47 7.42 15.92
C GLY A 221 20.25 8.62 15.36
N SER A 222 20.60 8.61 14.06
CA SER A 222 21.37 9.68 13.43
C SER A 222 20.87 9.99 12.01
N THR A 223 21.36 9.28 10.99
CA THR A 223 21.10 9.58 9.57
C THR A 223 20.02 8.71 8.93
N TYR A 224 19.51 7.70 9.63
CA TYR A 224 18.39 6.88 9.14
C TYR A 224 17.17 7.76 8.87
N ARG A 225 16.53 7.57 7.71
CA ARG A 225 15.24 8.18 7.40
C ARG A 225 14.39 7.17 6.64
N GLY A 226 13.18 6.94 7.15
CA GLY A 226 12.18 6.15 6.41
C GLY A 226 11.80 6.85 5.12
N ILE A 227 11.94 6.15 4.01
CA ILE A 227 11.60 6.66 2.68
C ILE A 227 10.08 6.69 2.51
N CYS A 228 9.56 7.73 1.86
CA CYS A 228 8.15 7.85 1.52
C CYS A 228 7.69 6.66 0.66
N ARG A 229 6.50 6.11 0.97
CA ARG A 229 5.94 4.95 0.24
C ARG A 229 4.81 5.34 -0.73
N ARG A 230 4.52 6.63 -0.87
CA ARG A 230 3.47 7.09 -1.76
C ARG A 230 3.79 8.47 -2.35
N ILE A 231 3.89 8.55 -3.66
CA ILE A 231 3.89 9.81 -4.41
C ILE A 231 2.44 10.11 -4.80
N ILE A 232 2.00 11.35 -4.66
CA ILE A 232 0.69 11.81 -5.10
C ILE A 232 0.89 12.81 -6.22
N VAL A 233 0.21 12.59 -7.33
CA VAL A 233 0.22 13.51 -8.47
C VAL A 233 -1.04 14.35 -8.45
N ASP A 234 -0.88 15.67 -8.58
CA ASP A 234 -1.97 16.58 -8.86
C ASP A 234 -2.24 16.58 -10.37
N PRO A 235 -3.38 16.05 -10.82
CA PRO A 235 -3.66 15.96 -12.25
C PRO A 235 -3.86 17.31 -12.94
N ARG A 236 -4.11 18.39 -12.17
CA ARG A 236 -4.36 19.71 -12.70
C ARG A 236 -3.10 20.34 -13.30
N ASP A 237 -1.95 20.21 -12.63
CA ASP A 237 -0.70 20.83 -13.04
C ASP A 237 0.47 19.86 -13.21
N GLY A 238 0.29 18.58 -12.88
CA GLY A 238 1.33 17.54 -12.98
C GLY A 238 2.35 17.57 -11.83
N SER A 239 2.14 18.40 -10.81
CA SER A 239 2.98 18.41 -9.62
C SER A 239 2.91 17.07 -8.89
N ALA A 240 4.03 16.64 -8.31
CA ALA A 240 4.10 15.43 -7.50
C ALA A 240 4.45 15.77 -6.05
N TYR A 241 3.70 15.20 -5.11
CA TYR A 241 3.86 15.42 -3.67
C TYR A 241 4.34 14.15 -2.98
N PHE A 242 5.26 14.29 -2.05
CA PHE A 242 5.76 13.20 -1.21
C PHE A 242 6.25 13.75 0.13
N THR A 243 6.54 12.88 1.10
CA THR A 243 6.84 13.29 2.46
C THR A 243 8.18 12.75 2.94
N THR A 244 8.72 13.34 4.00
CA THR A 244 9.89 12.81 4.72
C THR A 244 9.53 12.38 6.14
N GLY A 245 10.43 11.63 6.77
CA GLY A 245 10.27 11.20 8.16
C GLY A 245 10.13 12.36 9.16
N GLU A 246 10.65 13.52 8.82
CA GLU A 246 10.54 14.77 9.60
C GLU A 246 9.13 15.36 9.58
N GLY A 247 8.29 14.92 8.64
CA GLY A 247 6.94 15.43 8.43
C GLY A 247 6.86 16.59 7.43
N THR A 248 7.91 16.87 6.69
CA THR A 248 7.91 17.81 5.57
C THR A 248 7.15 17.21 4.39
N ILE A 249 6.36 18.04 3.73
CA ILE A 249 5.72 17.70 2.45
C ILE A 249 6.50 18.42 1.35
N HIS A 250 7.09 17.67 0.44
CA HIS A 250 7.76 18.20 -0.74
C HIS A 250 6.81 18.24 -1.93
N ARG A 251 7.03 19.21 -2.80
CA ARG A 251 6.39 19.34 -4.11
C ARG A 251 7.43 19.36 -5.20
N TYR A 252 7.33 18.45 -6.15
CA TYR A 252 7.97 18.57 -7.46
C TYR A 252 7.08 19.36 -8.39
N HIS A 253 7.59 20.45 -8.96
CA HIS A 253 6.89 21.28 -9.93
C HIS A 253 7.11 20.76 -11.35
N TYR A 254 6.03 20.47 -12.06
CA TYR A 254 6.09 19.91 -13.41
C TYR A 254 6.83 20.84 -14.40
N ASP A 255 6.53 22.14 -14.37
CA ASP A 255 7.02 23.10 -15.37
C ASP A 255 8.50 23.49 -15.16
N THR A 256 8.91 23.67 -13.92
CA THR A 256 10.26 24.12 -13.56
C THR A 256 11.20 22.98 -13.23
N GLU A 257 10.66 21.79 -12.97
CA GLU A 257 11.40 20.62 -12.47
C GLU A 257 12.18 20.91 -11.17
N VAL A 258 11.69 21.82 -10.35
CA VAL A 258 12.22 22.15 -9.02
C VAL A 258 11.47 21.33 -7.97
N ILE A 259 12.17 20.91 -6.93
CA ILE A 259 11.59 20.31 -5.74
C ILE A 259 11.79 21.29 -4.59
N ASP A 260 10.70 21.67 -3.94
CA ASP A 260 10.71 22.50 -2.75
C ASP A 260 9.72 22.02 -1.69
N ASP A 261 9.77 22.62 -0.52
CA ASP A 261 8.87 22.34 0.58
C ASP A 261 7.52 23.06 0.36
N VAL A 262 6.43 22.39 0.67
CA VAL A 262 5.13 23.07 0.76
C VAL A 262 5.13 23.92 2.04
N PRO A 263 5.13 25.25 1.92
CA PRO A 263 5.34 26.12 3.07
C PRO A 263 4.14 26.12 4.02
N GLY A 264 4.40 26.35 5.31
CA GLY A 264 3.38 26.56 6.34
C GLY A 264 2.67 25.31 6.84
N ILE A 265 3.01 24.12 6.33
CA ILE A 265 2.42 22.85 6.78
C ILE A 265 3.47 21.82 7.17
N THR A 266 3.09 20.94 8.11
CA THR A 266 3.92 19.81 8.52
C THR A 266 3.03 18.67 9.01
N LEU A 267 3.47 17.43 8.79
CA LEU A 267 2.86 16.22 9.35
C LEU A 267 3.37 15.91 10.77
N LYS A 268 4.31 16.69 11.30
CA LYS A 268 4.77 16.57 12.69
C LYS A 268 3.69 17.11 13.63
N LYS A 269 2.81 16.21 14.08
CA LYS A 269 1.66 16.53 14.93
C LYS A 269 1.61 15.60 16.15
N ASP A 270 1.32 16.16 17.31
CA ASP A 270 1.29 15.42 18.61
C ASP A 270 0.30 14.26 18.60
N TYR A 271 -0.84 14.42 17.93
CA TYR A 271 -1.85 13.36 17.84
C TYR A 271 -1.46 12.20 16.92
N PHE A 272 -0.41 12.32 16.12
CA PHE A 272 0.21 11.17 15.43
C PHE A 272 1.13 10.36 16.35
N GLY A 273 1.35 10.82 17.55
CA GLY A 273 2.26 10.25 18.54
C GLY A 273 3.67 10.82 18.41
N THR A 274 4.50 10.54 19.41
CA THR A 274 5.92 10.87 19.38
C THR A 274 6.63 9.89 18.45
N GLN A 275 7.17 10.39 17.35
CA GLN A 275 7.88 9.60 16.34
C GLN A 275 9.37 9.92 16.38
N ASP A 276 10.20 8.90 16.49
CA ASP A 276 11.64 9.05 16.28
C ASP A 276 11.94 9.06 14.77
N ILE A 277 12.34 10.22 14.26
CA ILE A 277 12.63 10.41 12.83
C ILE A 277 13.89 9.67 12.37
N ALA A 278 14.82 9.44 13.29
CA ALA A 278 16.06 8.71 13.04
C ALA A 278 15.97 7.24 13.47
N GLY A 279 14.84 6.85 14.04
CA GLY A 279 14.54 5.48 14.45
C GLY A 279 14.04 4.62 13.30
N HIS A 280 13.98 3.30 13.53
CA HIS A 280 13.45 2.35 12.55
C HIS A 280 11.95 2.57 12.34
N GLY A 281 11.54 2.92 11.13
CA GLY A 281 10.14 3.09 10.72
C GLY A 281 9.88 4.32 9.87
N MET A 282 8.59 4.60 9.64
CA MET A 282 8.14 5.66 8.74
C MET A 282 8.09 7.05 9.38
N ALA A 283 8.25 7.15 10.72
CA ALA A 283 8.12 8.41 11.45
C ALA A 283 6.85 9.18 11.07
N TYR A 284 6.97 10.46 10.65
CA TYR A 284 5.81 11.28 10.27
C TYR A 284 5.42 11.16 8.80
N ASN A 285 6.05 10.30 8.00
CA ASN A 285 5.60 10.05 6.63
C ASN A 285 4.14 9.62 6.58
N TRP A 286 3.41 10.03 5.55
CA TRP A 286 2.22 9.27 5.17
C TRP A 286 2.63 7.90 4.60
N ARG A 287 1.82 6.90 4.85
CA ARG A 287 2.11 5.55 4.34
C ARG A 287 1.32 5.23 3.08
N ALA A 288 0.04 5.53 3.11
CA ALA A 288 -0.84 5.42 1.95
C ALA A 288 -1.61 6.73 1.81
N ALA A 289 -1.86 7.12 0.59
CA ALA A 289 -2.54 8.36 0.25
C ALA A 289 -3.15 8.28 -1.14
N PHE A 290 -4.13 9.13 -1.42
CA PHE A 290 -4.68 9.37 -2.74
C PHE A 290 -5.02 10.86 -2.92
N PHE A 291 -5.07 11.30 -4.17
CA PHE A 291 -5.63 12.60 -4.53
C PHE A 291 -7.13 12.46 -4.76
N ASN A 292 -7.93 13.34 -4.16
CA ASN A 292 -9.36 13.39 -4.41
C ASN A 292 -9.66 14.56 -5.37
N PRO A 293 -10.09 14.27 -6.60
CA PRO A 293 -10.39 15.33 -7.58
C PRO A 293 -11.66 16.13 -7.24
N THR A 294 -12.52 15.63 -6.34
CA THR A 294 -13.76 16.31 -5.95
C THR A 294 -13.48 17.61 -5.20
N ASP A 295 -12.48 17.62 -4.31
CA ASP A 295 -12.10 18.80 -3.52
C ASP A 295 -10.63 19.21 -3.71
N ASN A 296 -9.95 18.57 -4.67
CA ASN A 296 -8.55 18.83 -5.02
C ASN A 296 -7.59 18.78 -3.81
N ALA A 297 -7.77 17.78 -2.96
CA ALA A 297 -6.97 17.57 -1.76
C ALA A 297 -6.34 16.19 -1.71
N ILE A 298 -5.28 16.05 -0.93
CA ILE A 298 -4.66 14.77 -0.64
C ILE A 298 -5.27 14.21 0.64
N TYR A 299 -5.70 12.96 0.60
CA TYR A 299 -6.13 12.20 1.77
C TYR A 299 -5.11 11.11 2.04
N ALA A 300 -4.71 11.00 3.29
CA ALA A 300 -3.66 10.09 3.68
C ALA A 300 -3.92 9.46 5.05
N VAL A 301 -3.29 8.32 5.29
CA VAL A 301 -3.28 7.66 6.59
C VAL A 301 -1.86 7.66 7.16
N ASN A 302 -1.74 8.03 8.45
CA ASN A 302 -0.48 7.90 9.16
C ASN A 302 -0.20 6.43 9.47
N GLY A 303 0.99 5.95 9.11
CA GLY A 303 1.36 4.53 9.18
C GLY A 303 1.49 3.96 10.59
N ARG A 304 1.49 4.79 11.65
CA ARG A 304 1.62 4.31 13.02
C ARG A 304 0.38 4.53 13.87
N SER A 305 -0.30 5.66 13.69
CA SER A 305 -1.45 6.02 14.52
C SER A 305 -2.80 5.63 13.90
N GLY A 306 -2.84 5.35 12.59
CA GLY A 306 -4.09 5.08 11.88
C GLY A 306 -5.01 6.29 11.74
N TYR A 307 -4.49 7.50 11.94
CA TYR A 307 -5.26 8.71 11.68
C TYR A 307 -5.35 8.98 10.18
N LEU A 308 -6.58 9.12 9.70
CA LEU A 308 -6.92 9.72 8.42
C LEU A 308 -6.80 11.23 8.53
N PHE A 309 -6.09 11.84 7.61
CA PHE A 309 -5.96 13.28 7.52
C PHE A 309 -6.06 13.77 6.09
N ARG A 310 -6.46 15.02 5.94
CA ARG A 310 -6.58 15.76 4.69
C ARG A 310 -5.48 16.82 4.62
N VAL A 311 -4.78 16.88 3.49
CA VAL A 311 -3.83 17.95 3.17
C VAL A 311 -4.46 18.79 2.06
N ASP A 312 -4.76 20.04 2.38
CA ASP A 312 -5.14 21.03 1.39
C ASP A 312 -3.87 21.62 0.76
N ILE A 313 -3.71 21.42 -0.54
CA ILE A 313 -2.55 21.91 -1.29
C ILE A 313 -2.79 23.27 -1.95
N ASN A 314 -4.06 23.73 -2.01
CA ASN A 314 -4.41 25.05 -2.55
C ASN A 314 -4.26 26.12 -1.48
N THR A 315 -4.78 25.83 -0.27
CA THR A 315 -4.57 26.63 0.93
C THR A 315 -3.84 25.75 1.93
N PRO A 316 -2.49 25.77 1.94
CA PRO A 316 -1.70 24.78 2.66
C PRO A 316 -2.15 24.58 4.10
N SER A 317 -2.74 23.43 4.37
CA SER A 317 -3.20 23.04 5.72
C SER A 317 -3.28 21.53 5.89
N VAL A 318 -3.12 21.04 7.12
CA VAL A 318 -3.30 19.64 7.49
C VAL A 318 -4.43 19.54 8.51
N GLN A 319 -5.46 18.79 8.17
CA GLN A 319 -6.60 18.53 9.03
C GLN A 319 -6.70 17.04 9.33
N VAL A 320 -6.65 16.65 10.59
CA VAL A 320 -6.98 15.29 11.01
C VAL A 320 -8.49 15.12 11.01
N LEU A 321 -8.95 14.04 10.39
CA LEU A 321 -10.38 13.76 10.24
C LEU A 321 -10.88 12.75 11.27
N LYS A 322 -10.23 11.60 11.34
CA LYS A 322 -10.66 10.49 12.17
C LYS A 322 -9.53 9.47 12.34
N ARG A 323 -9.48 8.80 13.49
CA ARG A 323 -8.73 7.55 13.59
C ARG A 323 -9.58 6.43 12.99
N ILE A 324 -9.10 5.84 11.90
CA ILE A 324 -9.85 4.83 11.12
C ILE A 324 -9.40 3.39 11.37
N THR A 325 -8.73 3.15 12.50
CA THR A 325 -8.44 1.78 12.96
C THR A 325 -9.74 1.06 13.33
N SER A 326 -9.70 -0.26 13.51
CA SER A 326 -10.85 -1.02 14.02
C SER A 326 -11.34 -0.49 15.37
N GLU A 327 -12.61 -0.66 15.69
CA GLU A 327 -13.17 -0.26 16.99
C GLU A 327 -12.44 -0.92 18.17
N PRO A 328 -12.15 -2.24 18.16
CA PRO A 328 -11.35 -2.88 19.20
C PRO A 328 -9.96 -2.26 19.36
N SER A 329 -9.28 -1.93 18.24
CA SER A 329 -7.98 -1.27 18.25
C SER A 329 -8.05 0.12 18.86
N THR A 330 -9.07 0.89 18.52
CA THR A 330 -9.31 2.23 19.08
C THR A 330 -9.59 2.14 20.58
N ALA A 331 -10.44 1.21 21.01
CA ALA A 331 -10.78 0.99 22.41
C ALA A 331 -9.58 0.52 23.26
N SER A 332 -8.65 -0.23 22.67
CA SER A 332 -7.45 -0.70 23.37
C SER A 332 -6.39 0.38 23.61
N GLY A 333 -6.56 1.58 23.03
CA GLY A 333 -5.57 2.64 23.08
C GLY A 333 -4.28 2.32 22.31
N MET A 334 -4.27 1.30 21.44
CA MET A 334 -3.13 1.00 20.58
C MET A 334 -2.85 2.19 19.68
N PHE A 335 -1.79 2.92 19.97
CA PHE A 335 -1.47 4.17 19.32
C PHE A 335 -0.38 4.04 18.24
N ASP A 336 0.51 3.08 18.38
CA ASP A 336 1.82 3.11 17.72
C ASP A 336 2.22 1.81 17.02
N ARG A 337 1.24 0.93 16.72
CA ARG A 337 1.56 -0.36 16.07
C ARG A 337 0.54 -0.74 15.02
N PHE A 338 0.63 -0.05 13.93
CA PHE A 338 -0.01 -0.39 12.69
C PHE A 338 0.95 -1.23 11.85
N GLU A 339 0.80 -2.53 11.87
CA GLU A 339 1.52 -3.39 10.93
C GLU A 339 0.58 -3.69 9.75
N TYR A 340 0.98 -3.27 8.55
CA TYR A 340 0.37 -3.54 7.23
C TYR A 340 -1.04 -2.97 6.94
N GLY A 341 -1.86 -2.62 7.92
CA GLY A 341 -3.20 -2.06 7.69
C GLY A 341 -3.22 -0.83 6.78
N TYR A 342 -2.17 -0.06 6.77
CA TYR A 342 -2.02 1.11 5.92
C TYR A 342 -1.83 0.77 4.42
N MET A 343 -1.55 -0.47 4.06
CA MET A 343 -1.45 -0.89 2.65
C MET A 343 -2.82 -1.09 2.01
N GLY A 344 -3.84 -1.39 2.81
CA GLY A 344 -5.21 -1.51 2.35
C GLY A 344 -6.00 -0.21 2.42
N PHE A 345 -5.52 0.89 1.82
CA PHE A 345 -6.14 2.21 1.88
C PHE A 345 -6.35 2.77 0.48
N THR A 346 -7.60 3.12 0.15
CA THR A 346 -7.96 3.68 -1.15
C THR A 346 -9.27 4.48 -1.09
N LEU A 347 -9.56 5.25 -2.14
CA LEU A 347 -10.87 5.85 -2.37
C LEU A 347 -11.79 4.82 -3.03
N GLY A 348 -13.02 4.73 -2.57
CA GLY A 348 -14.05 3.92 -3.19
C GLY A 348 -14.51 4.49 -4.54
N PRO A 349 -15.23 3.69 -5.35
CA PRO A 349 -15.65 4.08 -6.70
C PRO A 349 -16.67 5.23 -6.73
N ASP A 350 -17.32 5.51 -5.61
CA ASP A 350 -18.25 6.63 -5.42
C ASP A 350 -17.55 8.00 -5.33
N GLY A 351 -16.20 8.01 -5.20
CA GLY A 351 -15.38 9.21 -5.11
C GLY A 351 -15.45 9.97 -3.78
N HIS A 352 -16.11 9.42 -2.77
CA HIS A 352 -16.20 10.06 -1.44
C HIS A 352 -16.07 9.11 -0.25
N THR A 353 -16.16 7.80 -0.45
CA THR A 353 -15.95 6.83 0.63
C THR A 353 -14.51 6.31 0.63
N VAL A 354 -13.83 6.49 1.73
CA VAL A 354 -12.52 5.88 1.98
C VAL A 354 -12.73 4.42 2.37
N TYR A 355 -12.03 3.51 1.71
CA TYR A 355 -11.95 2.09 2.03
C TYR A 355 -10.63 1.80 2.72
N TYR A 356 -10.71 1.10 3.84
CA TYR A 356 -9.55 0.79 4.64
C TYR A 356 -9.61 -0.63 5.21
N LEU A 357 -8.55 -1.40 4.98
CA LEU A 357 -8.34 -2.72 5.55
C LEU A 357 -7.33 -2.60 6.69
N THR A 358 -7.77 -2.87 7.91
CA THR A 358 -6.88 -2.78 9.07
C THR A 358 -5.93 -3.97 9.13
N GLY A 359 -4.72 -3.77 9.63
CA GLY A 359 -3.78 -4.85 9.86
C GLY A 359 -3.99 -5.51 11.22
N ALA A 360 -3.81 -6.82 11.26
CA ALA A 360 -3.59 -7.51 12.52
C ALA A 360 -2.12 -7.48 12.90
N PRO A 361 -1.77 -7.36 14.19
CA PRO A 361 -0.41 -7.63 14.64
C PRO A 361 -0.03 -9.06 14.28
N ILE A 362 1.16 -9.24 13.72
CA ILE A 362 1.71 -10.57 13.45
C ILE A 362 2.19 -11.14 14.79
N PRO A 363 1.61 -12.25 15.31
CA PRO A 363 1.98 -12.77 16.63
C PRO A 363 3.45 -13.20 16.75
N SER A 364 4.14 -13.45 15.63
CA SER A 364 5.43 -14.13 15.59
C SER A 364 6.65 -13.24 15.33
N ARG A 365 6.50 -11.92 15.09
CA ARG A 365 7.68 -11.06 15.03
C ARG A 365 7.98 -10.52 16.43
N PRO A 366 9.14 -10.86 17.02
CA PRO A 366 9.62 -10.19 18.22
C PRO A 366 9.67 -8.69 17.91
N ASN A 367 9.16 -7.90 18.83
CA ASN A 367 9.29 -6.46 18.75
C ASN A 367 10.76 -6.08 18.66
N THR A 368 11.21 -5.49 17.58
CA THR A 368 12.59 -5.00 17.42
C THR A 368 12.96 -3.92 18.45
N ALA A 369 12.00 -3.40 19.18
CA ALA A 369 12.20 -2.43 20.27
C ALA A 369 12.19 -3.07 21.69
N GLY A 370 12.18 -4.38 21.82
CA GLY A 370 12.29 -5.06 23.12
C GLY A 370 11.11 -4.91 24.07
N THR A 371 10.03 -4.22 23.70
CA THR A 371 8.85 -4.03 24.54
C THR A 371 7.71 -4.94 24.07
N THR A 372 7.45 -6.02 24.80
CA THR A 372 6.20 -6.77 24.67
C THR A 372 5.07 -5.95 25.29
N ASN A 373 4.22 -5.36 24.46
CA ASN A 373 2.97 -4.78 24.97
C ASN A 373 1.95 -5.92 25.13
N PRO A 374 1.57 -6.30 26.36
CA PRO A 374 0.63 -7.39 26.60
C PRO A 374 -0.80 -7.08 26.11
N ASN A 375 -1.10 -5.83 25.75
CA ASN A 375 -2.39 -5.40 25.22
C ASN A 375 -2.50 -5.51 23.71
N ARG A 376 -1.57 -6.16 23.03
CA ARG A 376 -1.67 -6.47 21.59
C ARG A 376 -2.81 -7.46 21.37
N ARG A 377 -3.99 -6.95 21.12
CA ARG A 377 -5.06 -7.77 20.56
C ARG A 377 -4.81 -7.96 19.07
N ALA A 378 -4.77 -9.22 18.66
CA ALA A 378 -4.86 -9.60 17.26
C ALA A 378 -6.33 -9.42 16.82
N ASP A 379 -6.73 -8.21 16.47
CA ASP A 379 -8.11 -7.94 16.06
C ASP A 379 -8.44 -8.54 14.69
N GLY A 380 -7.43 -9.04 13.98
CA GLY A 380 -7.58 -9.48 12.60
C GLY A 380 -7.66 -8.29 11.63
N CYS A 381 -7.97 -8.60 10.38
CA CYS A 381 -8.24 -7.61 9.36
C CYS A 381 -9.69 -7.19 9.41
N HIS A 382 -9.98 -5.94 9.76
CA HIS A 382 -11.31 -5.34 9.66
C HIS A 382 -11.44 -4.57 8.35
N PHE A 383 -12.65 -4.56 7.80
CA PHE A 383 -13.01 -3.61 6.77
C PHE A 383 -13.63 -2.38 7.41
N VAL A 384 -13.06 -1.22 7.14
CA VAL A 384 -13.50 0.06 7.67
C VAL A 384 -13.79 1.03 6.55
N THR A 385 -14.86 1.80 6.67
CA THR A 385 -15.19 2.88 5.75
C THR A 385 -15.28 4.22 6.47
N TYR A 386 -14.92 5.27 5.75
CA TYR A 386 -15.11 6.64 6.20
C TYR A 386 -15.63 7.49 5.04
N ASP A 387 -16.82 8.03 5.18
CA ASP A 387 -17.44 8.91 4.20
C ASP A 387 -16.91 10.34 4.36
N LEU A 388 -16.27 10.86 3.32
CA LEU A 388 -15.64 12.19 3.34
C LEU A 388 -16.65 13.33 3.40
N THR A 389 -17.87 13.10 2.94
CA THR A 389 -18.96 14.10 2.92
C THR A 389 -19.68 14.16 4.26
N THR A 390 -20.19 13.02 4.71
CA THR A 390 -20.99 12.92 5.94
C THR A 390 -20.16 12.78 7.21
N LYS A 391 -18.85 12.52 7.08
CA LYS A 391 -17.91 12.22 8.18
C LYS A 391 -18.25 10.95 8.93
N LYS A 392 -19.06 10.08 8.35
CA LYS A 392 -19.50 8.84 8.98
C LYS A 392 -18.38 7.80 8.89
N TYR A 393 -17.96 7.29 10.04
CA TYR A 393 -17.08 6.16 10.22
C TYR A 393 -17.90 4.90 10.47
N VAL A 394 -17.53 3.79 9.84
CA VAL A 394 -18.13 2.48 10.07
C VAL A 394 -17.02 1.42 10.11
N ASP A 395 -16.93 0.67 11.20
CA ASP A 395 -16.20 -0.59 11.26
C ASP A 395 -17.18 -1.71 10.91
N HIS A 396 -17.00 -2.35 9.76
CA HIS A 396 -17.84 -3.45 9.29
C HIS A 396 -17.48 -4.79 9.94
N GLY A 397 -16.51 -4.77 10.85
CA GLY A 397 -16.05 -5.96 11.56
C GLY A 397 -14.89 -6.67 10.86
N GLN A 398 -14.47 -7.75 11.51
CA GLN A 398 -13.40 -8.61 11.03
C GLN A 398 -13.81 -9.33 9.74
N LEU A 399 -12.92 -9.32 8.76
CA LEU A 399 -13.09 -10.15 7.56
C LEU A 399 -12.90 -11.62 7.93
N VAL A 400 -13.93 -12.40 7.68
CA VAL A 400 -13.96 -13.83 7.94
C VAL A 400 -14.37 -14.54 6.65
N LEU A 401 -13.61 -15.55 6.25
CA LEU A 401 -13.89 -16.33 5.05
C LEU A 401 -15.12 -17.21 5.23
N GLU A 402 -15.71 -17.71 4.16
CA GLU A 402 -16.92 -18.56 4.20
C GLU A 402 -16.77 -19.78 5.12
N ASP A 403 -15.56 -20.31 5.26
CA ASP A 403 -15.25 -21.44 6.15
C ASP A 403 -15.01 -21.04 7.62
N GLY A 404 -15.25 -19.76 7.96
CA GLY A 404 -15.04 -19.23 9.31
C GLY A 404 -13.58 -18.83 9.62
N THR A 405 -12.65 -18.93 8.66
CA THR A 405 -11.26 -18.56 8.89
C THR A 405 -11.09 -17.04 8.87
N PRO A 406 -10.50 -16.43 9.91
CA PRO A 406 -10.27 -14.97 9.92
C PRO A 406 -9.12 -14.58 8.98
N VAL A 407 -9.29 -13.48 8.26
CA VAL A 407 -8.21 -12.83 7.51
C VAL A 407 -7.29 -12.11 8.48
N ALA A 408 -5.98 -12.33 8.36
CA ALA A 408 -5.03 -11.80 9.33
C ALA A 408 -4.52 -10.41 8.96
N ALA A 409 -3.83 -10.26 7.83
CA ALA A 409 -3.18 -9.00 7.47
C ALA A 409 -3.21 -8.77 5.96
N PRO A 410 -3.84 -7.68 5.49
CA PRO A 410 -3.85 -7.30 4.09
C PRO A 410 -2.48 -6.72 3.68
N GLN A 411 -2.10 -6.97 2.44
CA GLN A 411 -0.85 -6.48 1.86
C GLN A 411 -1.06 -5.53 0.67
N SER A 412 -2.31 -5.41 0.24
CA SER A 412 -2.71 -4.59 -0.90
C SER A 412 -4.20 -4.33 -0.84
N ILE A 413 -4.67 -3.39 -1.64
CA ILE A 413 -6.08 -3.20 -1.95
C ILE A 413 -6.21 -2.73 -3.40
N ALA A 414 -7.18 -3.29 -4.10
CA ALA A 414 -7.69 -2.74 -5.35
C ALA A 414 -9.21 -2.81 -5.34
N VAL A 415 -9.87 -1.92 -6.05
CA VAL A 415 -11.32 -1.88 -6.12
C VAL A 415 -11.74 -2.03 -7.58
N GLY A 416 -12.61 -2.99 -7.84
CA GLY A 416 -13.20 -3.24 -9.14
C GLY A 416 -14.16 -2.13 -9.56
N LEU A 417 -14.49 -2.09 -10.83
CA LEU A 417 -15.43 -1.12 -11.39
C LEU A 417 -16.85 -1.27 -10.82
N ASP A 418 -17.18 -2.46 -10.34
CA ASP A 418 -18.43 -2.83 -9.69
C ASP A 418 -18.43 -2.60 -8.18
N GLY A 419 -17.34 -2.06 -7.63
CA GLY A 419 -17.15 -1.86 -6.19
C GLY A 419 -16.58 -3.05 -5.44
N THR A 420 -16.33 -4.19 -6.10
CA THR A 420 -15.69 -5.36 -5.47
C THR A 420 -14.30 -4.97 -4.95
N VAL A 421 -14.03 -5.26 -3.69
CA VAL A 421 -12.72 -5.07 -3.08
C VAL A 421 -11.88 -6.33 -3.25
N TYR A 422 -10.67 -6.17 -3.73
CA TYR A 422 -9.66 -7.23 -3.87
C TYR A 422 -8.49 -6.94 -2.94
N THR A 423 -8.00 -7.98 -2.27
CA THR A 423 -6.79 -7.90 -1.45
C THR A 423 -6.02 -9.22 -1.49
N ILE A 424 -4.71 -9.13 -1.43
CA ILE A 424 -3.87 -10.28 -1.10
C ILE A 424 -3.53 -10.17 0.38
N SER A 425 -3.86 -11.24 1.12
CA SER A 425 -3.78 -11.21 2.57
C SER A 425 -3.22 -12.51 3.13
N TYR A 426 -2.67 -12.44 4.32
CA TYR A 426 -2.36 -13.62 5.09
C TYR A 426 -3.62 -14.26 5.64
N VAL A 427 -3.71 -15.57 5.48
CA VAL A 427 -4.79 -16.41 6.02
C VAL A 427 -4.17 -17.56 6.84
N PRO A 428 -4.59 -17.79 8.09
CA PRO A 428 -4.13 -18.94 8.85
C PRO A 428 -4.82 -20.21 8.35
N ARG A 429 -4.02 -21.19 7.91
CA ARG A 429 -4.51 -22.50 7.44
C ARG A 429 -3.71 -23.62 8.10
N ASN A 430 -4.37 -24.51 8.86
CA ASN A 430 -3.73 -25.69 9.47
C ASN A 430 -2.43 -25.35 10.23
N GLY A 431 -2.45 -24.29 11.04
CA GLY A 431 -1.28 -23.84 11.80
C GLY A 431 -0.16 -23.17 10.97
N LYS A 432 -0.35 -23.02 9.67
CA LYS A 432 0.55 -22.30 8.76
C LYS A 432 -0.11 -20.99 8.29
N ARG A 433 0.70 -20.08 7.79
CA ARG A 433 0.23 -18.88 7.10
C ARG A 433 0.25 -19.14 5.61
N THR A 434 -0.88 -19.00 4.97
CA THR A 434 -0.99 -18.94 3.52
C THR A 434 -1.20 -17.50 3.06
N ILE A 435 -0.99 -17.25 1.79
CA ILE A 435 -1.25 -15.97 1.15
C ILE A 435 -2.32 -16.23 0.11
N GLU A 436 -3.42 -15.51 0.22
CA GLU A 436 -4.62 -15.76 -0.60
C GLU A 436 -5.12 -14.46 -1.23
N LEU A 437 -5.57 -14.57 -2.48
CA LEU A 437 -6.35 -13.52 -3.13
C LEU A 437 -7.79 -13.62 -2.62
N ILE A 438 -8.29 -12.52 -2.08
CA ILE A 438 -9.60 -12.41 -1.45
C ILE A 438 -10.38 -11.32 -2.17
N SER A 439 -11.68 -11.53 -2.35
CA SER A 439 -12.60 -10.49 -2.81
C SER A 439 -13.86 -10.47 -1.96
N PHE A 440 -14.46 -9.29 -1.87
CA PHE A 440 -15.77 -9.12 -1.24
C PHE A 440 -16.43 -7.83 -1.75
N HIS A 441 -17.76 -7.76 -1.62
CA HIS A 441 -18.50 -6.51 -1.78
C HIS A 441 -18.69 -5.86 -0.40
N PRO A 442 -18.44 -4.53 -0.29
CA PRO A 442 -18.72 -3.75 0.93
C PRO A 442 -20.19 -3.69 1.32
#